data_ca51428c23b4d3d93be6538b984644f3
#
_entry.id   ca51428c23b4d3d93be6538b984644f3
#
_cell.length_a   1.000
_cell.length_b   1.000
_cell.length_c   1.000
_cell.angle_alpha   90.00
_cell.angle_beta   90.00
_cell.angle_gamma   90.00
#
_symmetry.space_group_name_H-M   'P 1'
#
loop_
_entity.id
_entity.type
_entity.pdbx_description
1 polymer ?
#
loop_
_entity_poly.entity_id
_entity_poly.type
_entity_poly.pdbx_seq_one_letter_code
_entity_poly.pdbx_strand_id
1 'polypeptide(L)'
;MSNPEIVIVVAMAANNVIGRDGDMPWKLSTDLKRFKALTLGKPLVMGRKTFESVGGKPLPGRPHVIVSRGAEIAMPGVSMARSLEEALERAREIAIETGVDEVCIAGGGEIYRQALPFADVLHVTHVDAEVDGDTVFPEIDPALFEKVQETPVPAGEKDNYPTRYAVYRRRTAA
;
A
#
# COMPACT_ATOMS: atom_id res chain seq x y z
N MET A 1 8.38 20.08 -13.57
CA MET A 1 7.57 18.91 -13.22
C MET A 1 8.01 18.38 -11.87
N SER A 2 7.08 18.26 -10.96
CA SER A 2 7.37 17.64 -9.67
C SER A 2 7.48 16.13 -9.84
N ASN A 3 8.32 15.50 -9.00
CA ASN A 3 8.41 14.05 -8.96
C ASN A 3 7.09 13.46 -8.41
N PRO A 4 6.65 12.31 -8.91
CA PRO A 4 5.50 11.62 -8.33
C PRO A 4 5.72 11.35 -6.84
N GLU A 5 4.68 11.57 -6.03
CA GLU A 5 4.72 11.24 -4.60
C GLU A 5 4.67 9.74 -4.38
N ILE A 6 5.34 9.28 -3.35
CA ILE A 6 5.30 7.88 -2.93
C ILE A 6 4.25 7.76 -1.84
N VAL A 7 3.21 6.96 -2.11
CA VAL A 7 2.02 6.82 -1.29
C VAL A 7 1.89 5.39 -0.82
N ILE A 8 1.88 5.17 0.49
CA ILE A 8 1.60 3.86 1.06
C ILE A 8 0.11 3.76 1.34
N VAL A 9 -0.50 2.66 0.91
CA VAL A 9 -1.90 2.34 1.21
C VAL A 9 -1.91 1.05 2.02
N VAL A 10 -2.40 1.11 3.27
CA VAL A 10 -2.35 -0.02 4.19
C VAL A 10 -3.54 -0.03 5.14
N ALA A 11 -4.00 -1.23 5.49
CA ALA A 11 -4.95 -1.44 6.60
C ALA A 11 -4.20 -2.16 7.72
N MET A 12 -4.35 -1.70 8.95
CA MET A 12 -3.70 -2.32 10.11
C MET A 12 -4.63 -2.36 11.31
N ALA A 13 -4.51 -3.44 12.09
CA ALA A 13 -5.25 -3.58 13.34
C ALA A 13 -4.71 -2.63 14.42
N ALA A 14 -5.42 -2.55 15.55
CA ALA A 14 -5.00 -1.70 16.66
C ALA A 14 -3.61 -2.08 17.20
N ASN A 15 -3.21 -3.34 17.06
CA ASN A 15 -1.88 -3.84 17.40
C ASN A 15 -0.92 -3.90 16.21
N ASN A 16 -1.17 -3.13 15.18
CA ASN A 16 -0.36 -2.98 13.95
C ASN A 16 -0.27 -4.23 13.06
N VAL A 17 -1.05 -5.27 13.34
CA VAL A 17 -1.07 -6.47 12.49
C VAL A 17 -1.67 -6.14 11.13
N ILE A 18 -1.02 -6.58 10.07
CA ILE A 18 -1.45 -6.38 8.68
C ILE A 18 -1.61 -7.69 7.92
N GLY A 19 -1.11 -8.81 8.45
CA GLY A 19 -1.18 -10.08 7.76
C GLY A 19 -1.11 -11.26 8.69
N ARG A 20 -1.69 -12.38 8.23
CA ARG A 20 -1.65 -13.69 8.88
C ARG A 20 -1.73 -14.75 7.81
N ASP A 21 -0.77 -15.68 7.81
CA ASP A 21 -0.71 -16.81 6.88
C ASP A 21 -0.82 -16.41 5.40
N GLY A 22 -0.18 -15.28 5.04
CA GLY A 22 -0.16 -14.80 3.65
C GLY A 22 -1.40 -14.04 3.20
N ASP A 23 -2.32 -13.74 4.10
CA ASP A 23 -3.56 -13.03 3.79
C ASP A 23 -3.86 -12.01 4.88
N MET A 24 -4.90 -11.23 4.69
CA MET A 24 -5.38 -10.31 5.72
C MET A 24 -6.29 -11.05 6.70
N PRO A 25 -6.17 -10.78 8.01
CA PRO A 25 -6.97 -11.48 9.03
C PRO A 25 -8.41 -10.95 9.18
N TRP A 26 -8.89 -10.16 8.23
CA TRP A 26 -10.22 -9.57 8.22
C TRP A 26 -10.78 -9.50 6.80
N LYS A 27 -12.09 -9.26 6.71
CA LYS A 27 -12.77 -8.94 5.45
C LYS A 27 -13.39 -7.56 5.61
N LEU A 28 -12.98 -6.61 4.78
CA LEU A 28 -13.40 -5.22 4.82
C LEU A 28 -13.72 -4.75 3.39
N SER A 29 -14.94 -5.03 2.95
CA SER A 29 -15.38 -4.69 1.58
C SER A 29 -15.31 -3.19 1.32
N THR A 30 -15.68 -2.37 2.30
CA THR A 30 -15.62 -0.92 2.19
C THR A 30 -14.18 -0.45 1.96
N ASP A 31 -13.22 -1.05 2.68
CA ASP A 31 -11.81 -0.72 2.54
C ASP A 31 -11.25 -1.14 1.18
N LEU A 32 -11.66 -2.30 0.67
CA LEU A 32 -11.24 -2.75 -0.66
C LEU A 32 -11.70 -1.80 -1.75
N LYS A 33 -12.89 -1.24 -1.63
CA LYS A 33 -13.40 -0.21 -2.56
C LYS A 33 -12.57 1.06 -2.48
N ARG A 34 -12.18 1.46 -1.27
CA ARG A 34 -11.31 2.63 -1.08
C ARG A 34 -9.92 2.39 -1.67
N PHE A 35 -9.36 1.21 -1.45
CA PHE A 35 -8.07 0.83 -2.03
C PHE A 35 -8.11 0.98 -3.56
N LYS A 36 -9.16 0.47 -4.18
CA LYS A 36 -9.34 0.60 -5.62
C LYS A 36 -9.40 2.07 -6.04
N ALA A 37 -10.19 2.87 -5.34
CA ALA A 37 -10.34 4.30 -5.65
C ALA A 37 -9.03 5.07 -5.51
N LEU A 38 -8.23 4.76 -4.49
CA LEU A 38 -6.95 5.42 -4.23
C LEU A 38 -5.87 5.05 -5.24
N THR A 39 -5.93 3.85 -5.81
CA THR A 39 -4.85 3.31 -6.64
C THR A 39 -5.16 3.26 -8.13
N LEU A 40 -6.42 3.40 -8.53
CA LEU A 40 -6.83 3.25 -9.93
C LEU A 40 -6.10 4.24 -10.83
N GLY A 41 -5.54 3.73 -11.93
CA GLY A 41 -4.79 4.54 -12.90
C GLY A 41 -3.35 4.82 -12.49
N LYS A 42 -2.89 4.37 -11.34
CA LYS A 42 -1.57 4.68 -10.81
C LYS A 42 -0.67 3.44 -10.77
N PRO A 43 0.66 3.59 -10.91
CA PRO A 43 1.57 2.47 -10.72
C PRO A 43 1.45 1.90 -9.30
N LEU A 44 1.42 0.58 -9.20
CA LEU A 44 1.25 -0.13 -7.94
C LEU A 44 2.46 -1.03 -7.70
N VAL A 45 3.21 -0.74 -6.63
CA VAL A 45 4.38 -1.50 -6.25
C VAL A 45 4.02 -2.51 -5.17
N MET A 46 4.38 -3.77 -5.35
CA MET A 46 4.15 -4.81 -4.35
C MET A 46 5.20 -5.91 -4.44
N GLY A 47 5.34 -6.68 -3.37
CA GLY A 47 6.18 -7.86 -3.37
C GLY A 47 5.50 -9.02 -4.09
N ARG A 48 6.31 -10.01 -4.50
CA ARG A 48 5.82 -11.19 -5.22
C ARG A 48 4.73 -11.96 -4.45
N LYS A 49 4.93 -12.17 -3.15
CA LYS A 49 3.94 -12.91 -2.33
C LYS A 49 2.60 -12.19 -2.27
N THR A 50 2.62 -10.86 -2.18
CA THR A 50 1.40 -10.05 -2.21
C THR A 50 0.71 -10.18 -3.56
N PHE A 51 1.47 -10.13 -4.64
CA PHE A 51 0.93 -10.31 -5.98
C PHE A 51 0.26 -11.69 -6.13
N GLU A 52 0.89 -12.74 -5.63
CA GLU A 52 0.31 -14.09 -5.63
C GLU A 52 -0.96 -14.16 -4.80
N SER A 53 -1.01 -13.45 -3.66
CA SER A 53 -2.18 -13.44 -2.77
C SER A 53 -3.41 -12.77 -3.38
N VAL A 54 -3.22 -11.86 -4.35
CA VAL A 54 -4.34 -11.25 -5.08
C VAL A 54 -4.66 -11.98 -6.38
N GLY A 55 -4.21 -13.23 -6.51
CA GLY A 55 -4.53 -14.11 -7.61
C GLY A 55 -3.48 -14.24 -8.70
N GLY A 56 -2.31 -13.64 -8.53
CA GLY A 56 -1.21 -13.72 -9.50
C GLY A 56 -1.51 -13.06 -10.84
N LYS A 57 -2.44 -12.09 -10.83
CA LYS A 57 -2.80 -11.30 -12.02
C LYS A 57 -2.83 -9.83 -11.65
N PRO A 58 -2.48 -8.93 -12.58
CA PRO A 58 -2.54 -7.50 -12.29
C PRO A 58 -3.98 -7.06 -12.02
N LEU A 59 -4.13 -6.20 -11.02
CA LEU A 59 -5.42 -5.58 -10.72
C LEU A 59 -5.79 -4.63 -11.87
N PRO A 60 -7.05 -4.63 -12.35
CA PRO A 60 -7.42 -3.86 -13.52
C PRO A 60 -7.13 -2.37 -13.39
N GLY A 61 -6.66 -1.76 -14.49
CA GLY A 61 -6.47 -0.31 -14.60
C GLY A 61 -5.24 0.23 -13.88
N ARG A 62 -4.31 -0.62 -13.47
CA ARG A 62 -3.12 -0.22 -12.73
C ARG A 62 -1.88 -0.93 -13.27
N PRO A 63 -0.83 -0.19 -13.67
CA PRO A 63 0.46 -0.82 -13.96
C PRO A 63 1.06 -1.37 -12.66
N HIS A 64 1.60 -2.58 -12.71
CA HIS A 64 2.19 -3.22 -11.54
C HIS A 64 3.69 -3.29 -11.67
N VAL A 65 4.40 -3.01 -10.57
CA VAL A 65 5.84 -3.25 -10.46
C VAL A 65 6.04 -4.22 -9.31
N ILE A 66 6.53 -5.41 -9.61
CA ILE A 66 6.65 -6.50 -8.65
C ILE A 66 8.10 -6.63 -8.21
N VAL A 67 8.33 -6.57 -6.90
CA VAL A 67 9.67 -6.76 -6.33
C VAL A 67 9.89 -8.25 -6.07
N SER A 68 10.90 -8.82 -6.73
CA SER A 68 11.27 -10.23 -6.57
C SER A 68 12.74 -10.44 -6.90
N ARG A 69 13.41 -11.24 -6.10
CA ARG A 69 14.83 -11.57 -6.34
C ARG A 69 15.03 -12.78 -7.26
N GLY A 70 14.01 -13.60 -7.44
CA GLY A 70 14.17 -14.88 -8.09
C GLY A 70 13.23 -15.19 -9.24
N ALA A 71 11.97 -14.80 -9.14
CA ALA A 71 10.97 -15.17 -10.14
C ALA A 71 10.79 -14.05 -11.15
N GLU A 72 10.69 -14.42 -12.43
CA GLU A 72 10.25 -13.49 -13.47
C GLU A 72 8.80 -13.78 -13.79
N ILE A 73 7.99 -12.73 -13.82
CA ILE A 73 6.59 -12.81 -14.17
C ILE A 73 6.42 -12.04 -15.48
N ALA A 74 6.12 -12.77 -16.55
CA ALA A 74 5.93 -12.16 -17.87
C ALA A 74 4.44 -12.02 -18.14
N MET A 75 3.89 -10.86 -17.89
CA MET A 75 2.48 -10.52 -18.14
C MET A 75 2.35 -9.10 -18.61
N PRO A 76 1.35 -8.81 -19.48
CA PRO A 76 1.03 -7.43 -19.84
C PRO A 76 0.70 -6.61 -18.57
N GLY A 77 1.23 -5.41 -18.49
CA GLY A 77 0.97 -4.51 -17.36
C GLY A 77 1.79 -4.82 -16.11
N VAL A 78 2.72 -5.76 -16.16
CA VAL A 78 3.59 -6.14 -15.03
C VAL A 78 5.04 -5.90 -15.41
N SER A 79 5.74 -5.14 -14.57
CA SER A 79 7.19 -4.95 -14.64
C SER A 79 7.82 -5.62 -13.43
N MET A 80 9.06 -6.11 -13.58
CA MET A 80 9.79 -6.73 -12.48
C MET A 80 10.91 -5.84 -12.01
N ALA A 81 11.18 -5.86 -10.72
CA ALA A 81 12.30 -5.17 -10.10
C ALA A 81 12.94 -6.09 -9.05
N ARG A 82 14.24 -5.97 -8.85
CA ARG A 82 14.98 -6.81 -7.90
C ARG A 82 15.12 -6.19 -6.51
N SER A 83 14.83 -4.90 -6.40
CA SER A 83 14.87 -4.17 -5.13
C SER A 83 13.76 -3.16 -5.09
N LEU A 84 13.46 -2.65 -3.89
CA LEU A 84 12.48 -1.58 -3.75
C LEU A 84 12.94 -0.32 -4.48
N GLU A 85 14.22 0.03 -4.38
CA GLU A 85 14.77 1.22 -5.05
C GLU A 85 14.56 1.16 -6.56
N GLU A 86 14.85 0.01 -7.16
CA GLU A 86 14.62 -0.22 -8.58
C GLU A 86 13.13 -0.15 -8.92
N ALA A 87 12.28 -0.70 -8.05
CA ALA A 87 10.83 -0.67 -8.24
C ALA A 87 10.29 0.76 -8.19
N LEU A 88 10.77 1.57 -7.26
CA LEU A 88 10.35 2.98 -7.15
C LEU A 88 10.78 3.78 -8.37
N GLU A 89 11.99 3.55 -8.86
CA GLU A 89 12.49 4.21 -10.07
C GLU A 89 11.62 3.85 -11.27
N ARG A 90 11.33 2.58 -11.47
CA ARG A 90 10.48 2.12 -12.57
C ARG A 90 9.06 2.66 -12.45
N ALA A 91 8.49 2.64 -11.25
CA ALA A 91 7.15 3.15 -11.02
C ALA A 91 7.05 4.66 -11.27
N ARG A 92 8.08 5.42 -10.90
CA ARG A 92 8.14 6.86 -11.19
C ARG A 92 8.18 7.12 -12.69
N GLU A 93 8.96 6.34 -13.45
CA GLU A 93 8.99 6.44 -14.91
C GLU A 93 7.60 6.22 -15.50
N ILE A 94 6.91 5.18 -15.04
CA ILE A 94 5.56 4.88 -15.51
C ILE A 94 4.60 6.03 -15.17
N ALA A 95 4.68 6.57 -13.96
CA ALA A 95 3.83 7.67 -13.52
C ALA A 95 4.04 8.90 -14.41
N ILE A 96 5.29 9.25 -14.71
CA ILE A 96 5.62 10.38 -15.58
C ILE A 96 5.09 10.12 -16.99
N GLU A 97 5.31 8.93 -17.54
CA GLU A 97 4.86 8.56 -18.88
C GLU A 97 3.33 8.62 -19.02
N THR A 98 2.62 8.24 -17.97
CA THR A 98 1.15 8.17 -17.98
C THR A 98 0.48 9.44 -17.44
N GLY A 99 1.27 10.42 -16.99
CA GLY A 99 0.75 11.70 -16.53
C GLY A 99 0.09 11.66 -15.16
N VAL A 100 0.46 10.71 -14.30
CA VAL A 100 -0.02 10.66 -12.92
C VAL A 100 1.06 11.12 -11.95
N ASP A 101 0.66 11.63 -10.80
CA ASP A 101 1.56 12.26 -9.82
C ASP A 101 1.79 11.44 -8.56
N GLU A 102 1.36 10.19 -8.55
CA GLU A 102 1.51 9.30 -7.41
C GLU A 102 1.94 7.90 -7.83
N VAL A 103 2.78 7.30 -6.98
CA VAL A 103 3.15 5.88 -7.03
C VAL A 103 2.63 5.25 -5.75
N CYS A 104 1.86 4.17 -5.86
CA CYS A 104 1.23 3.52 -4.72
C CYS A 104 1.98 2.26 -4.30
N ILE A 105 2.14 2.07 -2.99
CA ILE A 105 2.79 0.90 -2.40
C ILE A 105 1.73 0.06 -1.70
N ALA A 106 1.62 -1.20 -2.09
CA ALA A 106 0.55 -2.09 -1.61
C ALA A 106 1.01 -3.26 -0.73
N GLY A 107 2.27 -3.31 -0.36
CA GLY A 107 2.77 -4.32 0.57
C GLY A 107 3.58 -5.43 -0.09
N GLY A 108 3.90 -6.50 0.58
CA GLY A 108 3.56 -6.75 2.01
C GLY A 108 4.47 -6.07 3.02
N GLY A 109 4.55 -6.68 4.20
CA GLY A 109 5.23 -6.08 5.34
C GLY A 109 6.66 -5.65 5.10
N GLU A 110 7.45 -6.46 4.42
CA GLU A 110 8.84 -6.12 4.10
C GLU A 110 8.91 -4.92 3.15
N ILE A 111 8.03 -4.87 2.16
CA ILE A 111 7.98 -3.76 1.21
C ILE A 111 7.54 -2.47 1.92
N TYR A 112 6.54 -2.55 2.80
CA TYR A 112 6.13 -1.38 3.60
C TYR A 112 7.28 -0.86 4.46
N ARG A 113 8.01 -1.75 5.13
CA ARG A 113 9.12 -1.36 5.98
C ARG A 113 10.22 -0.65 5.19
N GLN A 114 10.56 -1.18 4.03
CA GLN A 114 11.58 -0.58 3.16
C GLN A 114 11.10 0.73 2.53
N ALA A 115 9.80 0.84 2.22
CA ALA A 115 9.25 2.01 1.55
C ALA A 115 9.00 3.19 2.50
N LEU A 116 8.78 2.92 3.79
CA LEU A 116 8.40 3.96 4.75
C LEU A 116 9.38 5.15 4.79
N PRO A 117 10.71 4.95 4.75
CA PRO A 117 11.65 6.09 4.69
C PRO A 117 11.49 6.98 3.45
N PHE A 118 10.91 6.46 2.39
CA PHE A 118 10.72 7.19 1.12
C PHE A 118 9.30 7.74 0.96
N ALA A 119 8.37 7.33 1.81
CA ALA A 119 6.97 7.67 1.64
C ALA A 119 6.69 9.15 1.93
N ASP A 120 5.88 9.75 1.09
CA ASP A 120 5.42 11.14 1.25
C ASP A 120 4.06 11.18 1.94
N VAL A 121 3.20 10.19 1.67
CA VAL A 121 1.84 10.12 2.17
C VAL A 121 1.51 8.69 2.58
N LEU A 122 0.82 8.54 3.70
CA LEU A 122 0.30 7.25 4.16
C LEU A 122 -1.23 7.34 4.22
N HIS A 123 -1.91 6.46 3.49
CA HIS A 123 -3.35 6.23 3.65
C HIS A 123 -3.50 5.00 4.51
N VAL A 124 -3.95 5.17 5.73
CA VAL A 124 -4.02 4.10 6.72
C VAL A 124 -5.46 3.87 7.13
N THR A 125 -5.93 2.63 6.96
CA THR A 125 -7.18 2.19 7.54
C THR A 125 -6.87 1.54 8.88
N HIS A 126 -7.23 2.20 9.97
CA HIS A 126 -7.09 1.65 11.32
C HIS A 126 -8.30 0.80 11.62
N VAL A 127 -8.10 -0.51 11.71
CA VAL A 127 -9.17 -1.47 12.03
C VAL A 127 -9.36 -1.47 13.54
N ASP A 128 -10.60 -1.25 13.99
CA ASP A 128 -10.94 -1.17 15.42
C ASP A 128 -11.03 -2.56 16.04
N ALA A 129 -9.91 -3.27 16.04
CA ALA A 129 -9.79 -4.60 16.64
C ALA A 129 -8.32 -4.95 16.83
N GLU A 130 -8.01 -5.72 17.86
CA GLU A 130 -6.73 -6.41 17.96
C GLU A 130 -6.92 -7.79 17.36
N VAL A 131 -6.00 -8.22 16.51
CA VAL A 131 -6.08 -9.52 15.84
C VAL A 131 -4.72 -10.21 15.92
N ASP A 132 -4.74 -11.54 15.92
CA ASP A 132 -3.50 -12.31 15.83
C ASP A 132 -2.98 -12.30 14.40
N GLY A 133 -1.68 -12.17 14.26
CA GLY A 133 -1.06 -12.21 12.95
C GLY A 133 0.45 -12.31 13.04
N ASP A 134 1.07 -12.59 11.91
CA ASP A 134 2.51 -12.81 11.79
C ASP A 134 3.25 -11.65 11.12
N THR A 135 2.51 -10.67 10.59
CA THR A 135 3.09 -9.53 9.88
C THR A 135 2.52 -8.25 10.48
N VAL A 136 3.40 -7.31 10.78
CA VAL A 136 3.02 -6.02 11.38
C VAL A 136 3.55 -4.86 10.55
N PHE A 137 2.85 -3.73 10.59
CA PHE A 137 3.33 -2.48 10.02
C PHE A 137 4.20 -1.77 11.05
N PRO A 138 5.32 -1.13 10.63
CA PRO A 138 6.14 -0.35 11.56
C PRO A 138 5.34 0.78 12.22
N GLU A 139 5.75 1.19 13.41
CA GLU A 139 5.11 2.34 14.04
C GLU A 139 5.28 3.59 13.17
N ILE A 140 4.19 4.35 13.07
CA ILE A 140 4.20 5.64 12.36
C ILE A 140 4.73 6.68 13.34
N ASP A 141 5.96 7.15 13.10
CA ASP A 141 6.62 8.13 13.97
C ASP A 141 5.99 9.51 13.79
N PRO A 142 5.35 10.07 14.83
CA PRO A 142 4.73 11.40 14.73
C PRO A 142 5.74 12.54 14.54
N ALA A 143 7.02 12.30 14.78
CA ALA A 143 8.05 13.27 14.46
C ALA A 143 8.33 13.35 12.95
N LEU A 144 8.01 12.29 12.20
CA LEU A 144 8.24 12.20 10.76
C LEU A 144 6.97 12.45 9.96
N PHE A 145 5.82 12.08 10.48
CA PHE A 145 4.53 12.17 9.78
C PHE A 145 3.50 12.89 10.63
N GLU A 146 2.71 13.74 10.00
CA GLU A 146 1.60 14.43 10.62
C GLU A 146 0.30 13.82 10.14
N LYS A 147 -0.61 13.48 11.08
CA LYS A 147 -1.96 13.05 10.72
C LYS A 147 -2.77 14.28 10.31
N VAL A 148 -3.12 14.35 9.04
CA VAL A 148 -3.81 15.52 8.46
C VAL A 148 -5.31 15.30 8.26
N GLN A 149 -5.75 14.04 8.36
CA GLN A 149 -7.16 13.68 8.23
C GLN A 149 -7.44 12.39 8.98
N GLU A 150 -8.62 12.31 9.61
CA GLU A 150 -9.12 11.07 10.19
C GLU A 150 -10.64 11.07 10.07
N THR A 151 -11.18 9.98 9.52
CA THR A 151 -12.61 9.83 9.30
C THR A 151 -13.07 8.47 9.83
N PRO A 152 -14.01 8.41 10.79
CA PRO A 152 -14.58 7.14 11.21
C PRO A 152 -15.43 6.54 10.09
N VAL A 153 -15.34 5.22 9.95
CA VAL A 153 -16.06 4.46 8.91
C VAL A 153 -16.80 3.32 9.60
N PRO A 154 -18.13 3.40 9.75
CA PRO A 154 -18.88 2.31 10.35
C PRO A 154 -18.81 1.04 9.49
N ALA A 155 -18.89 -0.12 10.14
CA ALA A 155 -18.87 -1.39 9.43
C ALA A 155 -20.13 -1.54 8.57
N GLY A 156 -19.95 -1.77 7.27
CA GLY A 156 -21.04 -2.17 6.39
C GLY A 156 -21.35 -3.66 6.54
N GLU A 157 -22.33 -4.16 5.77
CA GLU A 157 -22.79 -5.54 5.87
C GLU A 157 -21.68 -6.56 5.60
N LYS A 158 -20.70 -6.21 4.76
CA LYS A 158 -19.60 -7.09 4.37
C LYS A 158 -18.28 -6.74 5.07
N ASP A 159 -18.34 -5.95 6.13
CA ASP A 159 -17.18 -5.57 6.91
C ASP A 159 -17.18 -6.27 8.25
N ASN A 160 -16.06 -6.91 8.63
CA ASN A 160 -15.95 -7.56 9.93
C ASN A 160 -15.90 -6.57 11.09
N TYR A 161 -15.34 -5.37 10.84
CA TYR A 161 -15.07 -4.37 11.89
C TYR A 161 -15.32 -2.96 11.39
N PRO A 162 -15.68 -2.03 12.30
CA PRO A 162 -15.59 -0.62 11.97
C PRO A 162 -14.12 -0.19 11.86
N THR A 163 -13.87 0.87 11.12
CA THR A 163 -12.51 1.34 10.86
C THR A 163 -12.44 2.87 11.02
N ARG A 164 -11.22 3.39 11.04
CA ARG A 164 -10.94 4.82 10.94
C ARG A 164 -9.95 5.01 9.80
N TYR A 165 -10.34 5.79 8.82
CA TYR A 165 -9.46 6.10 7.70
C TYR A 165 -8.66 7.35 8.04
N ALA A 166 -7.34 7.25 8.02
CA ALA A 166 -6.45 8.36 8.34
C ALA A 166 -5.46 8.61 7.22
N VAL A 167 -5.13 9.87 7.01
CA VAL A 167 -4.09 10.28 6.06
C VAL A 167 -2.97 10.95 6.86
N TYR A 168 -1.76 10.49 6.63
CA TYR A 168 -0.54 11.05 7.23
C TYR A 168 0.32 11.61 6.12
N ARG A 169 0.88 12.80 6.34
CA ARG A 169 1.85 13.40 5.42
C ARG A 169 3.19 13.53 6.10
N ARG A 170 4.25 13.29 5.34
CA ARG A 170 5.61 13.51 5.82
C ARG A 170 5.77 14.99 6.18
N ARG A 171 6.33 15.24 7.36
CA ARG A 171 6.62 16.61 7.78
C ARG A 171 7.74 17.16 6.91
N THR A 172 7.56 18.38 6.43
CA THR A 172 8.60 19.07 5.71
C THR A 172 9.67 19.52 6.70
N ALA A 173 10.93 19.47 6.28
CA ALA A 173 12.01 20.01 7.08
C ALA A 173 11.82 21.52 7.22
N ALA A 174 11.85 21.99 8.45
CA ALA A 174 11.73 23.43 8.73
C ALA A 174 13.00 24.15 8.31
#